data_692fe52a1c3b186355dd1ecfe4c03f9e
#
_entry.id   692fe52a1c3b186355dd1ecfe4c03f9e
#
_cell.length_a   1.000
_cell.length_b   1.000
_cell.length_c   1.000
_cell.angle_alpha   90.00
_cell.angle_beta   90.00
_cell.angle_gamma   90.00
#
_symmetry.space_group_name_H-M   'P 1'
#
loop_
_entity.id
_entity.type
_entity.pdbx_description
1 polymer ?
#
loop_
_entity_poly.entity_id
_entity_poly.type
_entity_poly.pdbx_seq_one_letter_code
_entity_poly.pdbx_strand_id
1 'polypeptide(L)'
;IKFYTDVLGCELDMSEEGKWQDVDFWGNELTLHQSKPRQSDSLERHRHSVDMGDVIVPHLGIHLPLDEYQRVKSNVASTVGFVDEPYIRFEDTDYQQETFFVEDPNYNVLEIKSMVKPRE
;
A
#
# COMPACT_ATOMS: atom_id res chain seq x y z
N ILE A 1 -8.18 -9.49 6.25
CA ILE A 1 -7.00 -10.08 6.92
C ILE A 1 -6.09 -10.78 5.92
N LYS A 2 -6.62 -11.63 5.05
CA LYS A 2 -5.81 -12.36 4.06
C LYS A 2 -4.98 -11.46 3.16
N PHE A 3 -5.50 -10.30 2.78
CA PHE A 3 -4.72 -9.33 2.00
C PHE A 3 -3.44 -8.93 2.72
N TYR A 4 -3.55 -8.58 4.00
CA TYR A 4 -2.39 -8.13 4.78
C TYR A 4 -1.40 -9.24 5.05
N THR A 5 -1.86 -10.47 5.26
CA THR A 5 -0.98 -11.61 5.52
C THR A 5 -0.45 -12.27 4.24
N ASP A 6 -1.32 -12.59 3.31
CA ASP A 6 -0.93 -13.39 2.12
C ASP A 6 -0.33 -12.54 1.01
N VAL A 7 -0.84 -11.32 0.79
CA VAL A 7 -0.33 -10.44 -0.26
C VAL A 7 0.84 -9.59 0.24
N LEU A 8 0.65 -8.89 1.35
CA LEU A 8 1.68 -8.01 1.90
C LEU A 8 2.71 -8.74 2.76
N GLY A 9 2.36 -9.90 3.31
CA GLY A 9 3.27 -10.69 4.13
C GLY A 9 3.43 -10.18 5.56
N CYS A 10 2.45 -9.43 6.06
CA CYS A 10 2.47 -8.94 7.44
C CYS A 10 2.03 -10.02 8.41
N GLU A 11 2.51 -9.95 9.64
CA GLU A 11 2.11 -10.87 10.70
C GLU A 11 0.94 -10.29 11.49
N LEU A 12 0.09 -11.19 11.99
CA LEU A 12 -1.00 -10.80 12.88
C LEU A 12 -0.50 -10.69 14.31
N ASP A 13 -1.07 -9.75 15.05
CA ASP A 13 -0.78 -9.54 16.46
C ASP A 13 -2.07 -9.75 17.26
N MET A 14 -2.34 -8.90 18.24
CA MET A 14 -3.50 -9.05 19.11
C MET A 14 -4.82 -8.85 18.37
N SER A 15 -5.87 -9.48 18.88
CA SER A 15 -7.21 -9.33 18.30
C SER A 15 -8.31 -9.48 19.34
N GLU A 16 -9.48 -8.94 19.00
CA GLU A 16 -10.74 -9.25 19.66
C GLU A 16 -11.71 -9.75 18.59
N GLU A 17 -12.03 -11.03 18.65
CA GLU A 17 -12.81 -11.69 17.61
C GLU A 17 -14.11 -10.95 17.30
N GLY A 18 -14.37 -10.73 16.01
CA GLY A 18 -15.57 -10.04 15.56
C GLY A 18 -15.53 -8.53 15.71
N LYS A 19 -14.45 -7.95 16.24
CA LYS A 19 -14.32 -6.51 16.46
C LYS A 19 -13.12 -5.89 15.77
N TRP A 20 -11.92 -6.38 16.09
CA TRP A 20 -10.69 -5.81 15.52
C TRP A 20 -9.55 -6.82 15.50
N GLN A 21 -8.56 -6.53 14.65
CA GLN A 21 -7.33 -7.29 14.51
C GLN A 21 -6.16 -6.33 14.32
N ASP A 22 -5.15 -6.46 15.15
CA ASP A 22 -3.89 -5.75 14.95
C ASP A 22 -3.00 -6.50 13.99
N VAL A 23 -2.32 -5.76 13.14
CA VAL A 23 -1.37 -6.26 12.16
C VAL A 23 -0.04 -5.58 12.40
N ASP A 24 1.04 -6.37 12.43
CA ASP A 24 2.39 -5.81 12.43
C ASP A 24 2.70 -5.31 11.01
N PHE A 25 2.52 -4.00 10.81
CA PHE A 25 2.71 -3.33 9.53
C PHE A 25 4.13 -2.75 9.50
N TRP A 26 5.10 -3.63 9.27
CA TRP A 26 6.54 -3.32 9.27
C TRP A 26 6.98 -2.53 10.50
N GLY A 27 6.62 -3.03 11.68
CA GLY A 27 6.95 -2.43 12.95
C GLY A 27 5.95 -1.39 13.44
N ASN A 28 4.96 -1.04 12.62
CA ASN A 28 3.86 -0.17 13.01
C ASN A 28 2.63 -1.02 13.34
N GLU A 29 1.86 -0.58 14.32
CA GLU A 29 0.60 -1.24 14.63
C GLU A 29 -0.50 -0.70 13.72
N LEU A 30 -1.05 -1.57 12.88
CA LEU A 30 -2.20 -1.25 12.05
C LEU A 30 -3.40 -2.03 12.59
N THR A 31 -4.41 -1.31 13.05
CA THR A 31 -5.61 -1.95 13.58
C THR A 31 -6.72 -1.97 12.54
N LEU A 32 -7.18 -3.17 12.23
CA LEU A 32 -8.30 -3.38 11.30
C LEU A 32 -9.57 -3.58 12.12
N HIS A 33 -10.50 -2.65 12.01
CA HIS A 33 -11.80 -2.76 12.67
C HIS A 33 -12.81 -3.42 11.76
N GLN A 34 -13.63 -4.30 12.32
CA GLN A 34 -14.74 -4.85 11.57
C GLN A 34 -15.81 -3.78 11.40
N SER A 35 -16.15 -3.51 10.15
CA SER A 35 -17.13 -2.50 9.78
C SER A 35 -17.98 -3.00 8.62
N LYS A 36 -19.01 -2.23 8.27
CA LYS A 36 -19.79 -2.52 7.07
C LYS A 36 -18.88 -2.38 5.84
N PRO A 37 -19.01 -3.28 4.85
CA PRO A 37 -18.27 -3.15 3.60
C PRO A 37 -18.54 -1.80 2.95
N ARG A 38 -17.50 -1.20 2.36
CA ARG A 38 -17.68 0.01 1.56
C ARG A 38 -18.42 -0.33 0.29
N GLN A 39 -19.34 0.53 -0.10
CA GLN A 39 -20.11 0.35 -1.32
C GLN A 39 -19.46 1.00 -2.53
N SER A 40 -18.60 2.00 -2.31
CA SER A 40 -17.90 2.68 -3.40
C SER A 40 -16.50 2.11 -3.55
N ASP A 41 -16.12 1.88 -4.80
CA ASP A 41 -14.79 1.44 -5.16
C ASP A 41 -13.86 2.64 -5.40
N SER A 42 -12.62 2.35 -5.80
CA SER A 42 -11.61 3.38 -6.05
C SER A 42 -11.97 4.32 -7.21
N LEU A 43 -12.88 3.91 -8.11
CA LEU A 43 -13.28 4.73 -9.26
C LEU A 43 -14.13 5.93 -8.84
N GLU A 44 -14.84 5.83 -7.73
CA GLU A 44 -15.70 6.90 -7.22
C GLU A 44 -14.97 7.87 -6.30
N ARG A 45 -13.72 7.61 -5.97
CA ARG A 45 -12.94 8.44 -5.08
C ARG A 45 -12.31 9.61 -5.79
N HIS A 46 -12.23 10.72 -5.07
CA HIS A 46 -11.54 11.90 -5.55
C HIS A 46 -10.04 11.64 -5.67
N ARG A 47 -9.45 12.12 -6.76
CA ARG A 47 -8.03 12.17 -6.94
C ARG A 47 -7.53 13.58 -6.74
N HIS A 48 -6.38 13.71 -6.12
CA HIS A 48 -5.72 15.00 -5.86
C HIS A 48 -4.42 15.09 -6.63
N SER A 49 -4.20 16.24 -7.25
CA SER A 49 -2.96 16.50 -8.00
C SER A 49 -1.75 16.53 -7.08
N VAL A 50 -0.71 15.86 -7.50
CA VAL A 50 0.60 15.89 -6.86
C VAL A 50 1.68 16.06 -7.95
N ASP A 51 2.94 15.92 -7.57
CA ASP A 51 4.09 16.15 -8.47
C ASP A 51 4.07 15.30 -9.75
N MET A 52 3.56 14.08 -9.69
CA MET A 52 3.62 13.10 -10.80
C MET A 52 2.23 12.66 -11.28
N GLY A 53 1.22 13.47 -11.10
CA GLY A 53 -0.14 13.14 -11.51
C GLY A 53 -1.11 13.19 -10.35
N ASP A 54 -2.14 12.35 -10.39
CA ASP A 54 -3.22 12.38 -9.41
C ASP A 54 -3.18 11.14 -8.53
N VAL A 55 -3.44 11.32 -7.23
CA VAL A 55 -3.51 10.22 -6.27
C VAL A 55 -4.87 10.17 -5.61
N ILE A 56 -5.29 8.97 -5.21
CA ILE A 56 -6.53 8.76 -4.47
C ILE A 56 -6.34 9.19 -3.02
N VAL A 57 -7.26 9.95 -2.48
CA VAL A 57 -7.25 10.41 -1.09
C VAL A 57 -8.59 10.04 -0.44
N PRO A 58 -8.63 9.53 0.81
CA PRO A 58 -7.47 9.26 1.65
C PRO A 58 -6.71 8.00 1.26
N HIS A 59 -5.43 7.98 1.63
CA HIS A 59 -4.61 6.77 1.60
C HIS A 59 -3.59 6.82 2.74
N LEU A 60 -2.99 5.69 3.04
CA LEU A 60 -1.84 5.63 3.94
C LEU A 60 -0.67 5.01 3.19
N GLY A 61 0.54 5.31 3.61
CA GLY A 61 1.72 4.85 2.89
C GLY A 61 2.83 4.36 3.79
N ILE A 62 3.76 3.61 3.20
CA ILE A 62 4.93 3.12 3.89
C ILE A 62 6.12 3.08 2.96
N HIS A 63 7.28 3.48 3.50
CA HIS A 63 8.59 3.27 2.90
C HIS A 63 9.12 1.90 3.32
N LEU A 64 9.53 1.10 2.36
CA LEU A 64 10.14 -0.20 2.64
C LEU A 64 11.59 -0.21 2.19
N PRO A 65 12.45 -1.04 2.83
CA PRO A 65 13.72 -1.39 2.22
C PRO A 65 13.51 -1.99 0.83
N LEU A 66 14.45 -1.77 -0.08
CA LEU A 66 14.27 -2.13 -1.48
C LEU A 66 13.94 -3.61 -1.70
N ASP A 67 14.61 -4.51 -1.00
CA ASP A 67 14.37 -5.95 -1.11
C ASP A 67 12.93 -6.32 -0.71
N GLU A 68 12.44 -5.75 0.39
CA GLU A 68 11.08 -5.96 0.86
C GLU A 68 10.06 -5.35 -0.10
N TYR A 69 10.35 -4.15 -0.61
CA TYR A 69 9.52 -3.49 -1.61
C TYR A 69 9.37 -4.38 -2.86
N GLN A 70 10.46 -4.93 -3.36
CA GLN A 70 10.41 -5.79 -4.55
C GLN A 70 9.60 -7.06 -4.30
N ARG A 71 9.69 -7.64 -3.11
CA ARG A 71 8.89 -8.81 -2.73
C ARG A 71 7.40 -8.48 -2.73
N VAL A 72 7.02 -7.38 -2.10
CA VAL A 72 5.61 -6.94 -2.03
C VAL A 72 5.09 -6.60 -3.43
N LYS A 73 5.87 -5.86 -4.22
CA LYS A 73 5.52 -5.50 -5.58
C LYS A 73 5.23 -6.75 -6.44
N SER A 74 6.08 -7.75 -6.34
CA SER A 74 5.91 -9.01 -7.06
C SER A 74 4.63 -9.74 -6.65
N ASN A 75 4.37 -9.80 -5.34
CA ASN A 75 3.16 -10.43 -4.81
C ASN A 75 1.89 -9.71 -5.24
N VAL A 76 1.90 -8.38 -5.22
CA VAL A 76 0.77 -7.58 -5.68
C VAL A 76 0.51 -7.81 -7.16
N ALA A 77 1.56 -7.77 -7.98
CA ALA A 77 1.44 -7.97 -9.42
C ALA A 77 0.83 -9.34 -9.78
N SER A 78 1.16 -10.37 -9.01
CA SER A 78 0.69 -11.74 -9.27
C SER A 78 -0.64 -12.10 -8.60
N THR A 79 -1.21 -11.20 -7.81
CA THR A 79 -2.44 -11.48 -7.08
C THR A 79 -3.53 -10.45 -7.38
N VAL A 80 -3.54 -9.33 -6.65
CA VAL A 80 -4.64 -8.35 -6.71
C VAL A 80 -4.45 -7.26 -7.76
N GLY A 81 -3.22 -7.06 -8.23
CA GLY A 81 -2.91 -5.97 -9.16
C GLY A 81 -2.81 -4.61 -8.48
N PHE A 82 -2.46 -3.60 -9.28
CA PHE A 82 -2.21 -2.24 -8.79
C PHE A 82 -3.41 -1.33 -9.05
N VAL A 83 -3.67 -0.40 -8.12
CA VAL A 83 -4.54 0.75 -8.36
C VAL A 83 -3.82 1.75 -9.27
N ASP A 84 -2.57 2.04 -8.92
CA ASP A 84 -1.66 2.79 -9.77
C ASP A 84 -0.38 1.97 -9.92
N GLU A 85 0.00 1.71 -11.18
CA GLU A 85 1.19 0.93 -11.53
C GLU A 85 2.45 1.57 -10.97
N PRO A 86 3.51 0.78 -10.69
CA PRO A 86 4.78 1.34 -10.21
C PRO A 86 5.32 2.43 -11.13
N TYR A 87 5.73 3.54 -10.54
CA TYR A 87 6.33 4.67 -11.25
C TYR A 87 7.41 5.33 -10.40
N ILE A 88 8.28 6.08 -11.08
CA ILE A 88 9.42 6.75 -10.44
C ILE A 88 9.05 8.19 -10.11
N ARG A 89 9.38 8.59 -8.88
CA ARG A 89 9.24 9.98 -8.40
C ARG A 89 10.61 10.55 -8.11
N PHE A 90 10.75 11.87 -8.31
CA PHE A 90 11.99 12.61 -8.09
C PHE A 90 13.17 12.00 -8.86
N GLU A 91 12.92 11.65 -10.12
CA GLU A 91 13.87 11.00 -11.01
C GLU A 91 15.18 11.77 -11.10
N ASP A 92 16.28 11.04 -11.09
CA ASP A 92 17.65 11.57 -11.17
C ASP A 92 18.05 12.51 -10.03
N THR A 93 17.36 12.45 -8.92
CA THR A 93 17.71 13.17 -7.69
C THR A 93 18.10 12.20 -6.58
N ASP A 94 18.68 12.73 -5.49
CA ASP A 94 19.00 11.93 -4.30
C ASP A 94 17.76 11.37 -3.63
N TYR A 95 16.59 11.89 -3.95
CA TYR A 95 15.30 11.47 -3.39
C TYR A 95 14.53 10.54 -4.31
N GLN A 96 15.15 10.06 -5.38
CA GLN A 96 14.48 9.16 -6.33
C GLN A 96 13.88 7.96 -5.62
N GLN A 97 12.61 7.70 -5.90
CA GLN A 97 11.88 6.60 -5.31
C GLN A 97 10.94 5.98 -6.32
N GLU A 98 10.65 4.69 -6.13
CA GLU A 98 9.60 4.01 -6.88
C GLU A 98 8.40 3.82 -5.96
N THR A 99 7.21 4.02 -6.50
CA THR A 99 5.96 4.00 -5.75
C THR A 99 4.89 3.26 -6.55
N PHE A 100 4.03 2.54 -5.85
CA PHE A 100 2.78 2.03 -6.42
C PHE A 100 1.66 2.16 -5.39
N PHE A 101 0.43 2.07 -5.88
CA PHE A 101 -0.76 2.07 -5.04
C PHE A 101 -1.50 0.75 -5.19
N VAL A 102 -1.99 0.23 -4.09
CA VAL A 102 -2.78 -1.00 -4.02
C VAL A 102 -3.97 -0.76 -3.09
N GLU A 103 -5.05 -1.49 -3.28
CA GLU A 103 -6.19 -1.42 -2.37
C GLU A 103 -6.46 -2.77 -1.73
N ASP A 104 -6.90 -2.74 -0.47
CA ASP A 104 -7.34 -3.94 0.21
C ASP A 104 -8.76 -4.32 -0.23
N PRO A 105 -9.30 -5.49 0.17
CA PRO A 105 -10.63 -5.92 -0.25
C PRO A 105 -11.78 -5.00 0.18
N ASN A 106 -11.55 -4.08 1.10
CA ASN A 106 -12.52 -3.09 1.53
C ASN A 106 -12.20 -1.69 1.00
N TYR A 107 -11.38 -1.60 -0.07
CA TYR A 107 -11.03 -0.38 -0.78
C TYR A 107 -10.25 0.65 0.04
N ASN A 108 -9.53 0.22 1.07
CA ASN A 108 -8.52 1.07 1.69
C ASN A 108 -7.30 1.13 0.77
N VAL A 109 -6.86 2.35 0.44
CA VAL A 109 -5.77 2.56 -0.50
C VAL A 109 -4.46 2.72 0.25
N LEU A 110 -3.44 1.98 -0.19
CA LEU A 110 -2.11 1.99 0.40
C LEU A 110 -1.08 2.40 -0.65
N GLU A 111 -0.18 3.29 -0.26
CA GLU A 111 1.00 3.65 -1.04
C GLU A 111 2.20 2.86 -0.52
N ILE A 112 2.84 2.11 -1.39
CA ILE A 112 4.04 1.35 -1.05
C ILE A 112 5.18 1.92 -1.88
N LYS A 113 6.26 2.29 -1.23
CA LYS A 113 7.39 2.93 -1.91
C LYS A 113 8.73 2.57 -1.30
N SER A 114 9.78 2.76 -2.08
CA SER A 114 11.15 2.54 -1.67
C SER A 114 12.08 3.52 -2.38
N MET A 115 13.15 3.86 -1.71
CA MET A 115 14.23 4.64 -2.33
C MET A 115 14.93 3.77 -3.36
N VAL A 116 15.08 4.30 -4.57
CA VAL A 116 15.80 3.64 -5.68
C VAL A 116 16.85 4.62 -6.15
N LYS A 117 18.12 4.24 -6.04
CA LYS A 117 19.19 5.12 -6.45
C LYS A 117 19.16 5.36 -7.96
N PRO A 118 19.43 6.60 -8.43
CA PRO A 118 19.60 6.85 -9.84
C PRO A 118 20.70 5.96 -10.41
N ARG A 119 20.57 5.59 -11.67
CA ARG A 119 21.64 4.89 -12.39
C ARG A 119 22.83 5.84 -12.57
N GLU A 120 24.00 5.33 -12.24
CA GLU A 120 25.25 6.03 -12.49
C GLU A 120 25.62 5.97 -13.98
#